data_4834e444382c92beab35ea1557a0c36b
#
_entry.id   4834e444382c92beab35ea1557a0c36b
#
_cell.length_a   1.000
_cell.length_b   1.000
_cell.length_c   1.000
_cell.angle_alpha   90.00
_cell.angle_beta   90.00
_cell.angle_gamma   90.00
#
_symmetry.space_group_name_H-M   'P 1'
#
loop_
_entity.id
_entity.type
_entity.pdbx_description
1 polymer ?
#
loop_
_entity_poly.entity_id
_entity_poly.type
_entity_poly.pdbx_seq_one_letter_code
_entity_poly.pdbx_strand_id
1 'polypeptide(L)'
;MDKRPYFEKLKELVAKEDWDEFVVKLFGDIPHITDDDCIEVCDMIVEEKKYQCLLKILMDNRMSFSRVALFKKYAHYMSEEDQATYTEHVIDDLRKHLSYAKSKSYGYIVDDIKGMYTCCEVSKKLILVFVEEVEYNYGNRPALMRLLRN
;
A
#
# COMPACT_ATOMS: atom_id res chain seq x y z
N MET A 1 -12.14 3.85 16.93
CA MET A 1 -12.46 5.20 17.46
C MET A 1 -12.45 6.19 16.31
N ASP A 2 -13.52 6.96 16.18
CA ASP A 2 -13.61 7.95 15.12
C ASP A 2 -12.70 9.14 15.44
N LYS A 3 -11.74 9.41 14.57
CA LYS A 3 -10.76 10.50 14.72
C LYS A 3 -11.24 11.82 14.11
N ARG A 4 -12.29 11.76 13.30
CA ARG A 4 -12.77 12.93 12.55
C ARG A 4 -13.24 14.10 13.44
N PRO A 5 -13.98 13.90 14.54
CA PRO A 5 -14.38 15.01 15.40
C PRO A 5 -13.20 15.77 15.98
N TYR A 6 -12.15 15.07 16.39
CA TYR A 6 -10.93 15.70 16.91
C TYR A 6 -10.19 16.46 15.83
N PHE A 7 -10.12 15.89 14.63
CA PHE A 7 -9.48 16.52 13.48
C PHE A 7 -10.19 17.83 13.11
N GLU A 8 -11.52 17.83 13.02
CA GLU A 8 -12.29 19.03 12.71
C GLU A 8 -12.11 20.13 13.77
N LYS A 9 -12.02 19.72 15.03
CA LYS A 9 -11.77 20.68 16.12
C LYS A 9 -10.37 21.29 16.02
N LEU A 10 -9.36 20.51 15.70
CA LEU A 10 -8.01 21.04 15.47
C LEU A 10 -8.00 22.03 14.30
N LYS A 11 -8.74 21.74 13.26
CA LYS A 11 -8.84 22.61 12.10
C LYS A 11 -9.44 23.98 12.47
N GLU A 12 -10.38 24.01 13.40
CA GLU A 12 -10.96 25.26 13.92
C GLU A 12 -9.97 26.05 14.79
N LEU A 13 -9.10 25.34 15.53
CA LEU A 13 -8.20 25.97 16.51
C LEU A 13 -6.88 26.46 15.90
N VAL A 14 -6.42 25.85 14.81
CA VAL A 14 -5.17 26.25 14.16
C VAL A 14 -5.42 27.39 13.18
N ALA A 15 -4.55 28.39 13.19
CA ALA A 15 -4.66 29.52 12.27
C ALA A 15 -4.62 29.03 10.83
N LYS A 16 -5.48 29.60 9.98
CA LYS A 16 -5.64 29.15 8.59
C LYS A 16 -4.31 29.16 7.82
N GLU A 17 -3.48 30.15 8.03
CA GLU A 17 -2.17 30.29 7.40
C GLU A 17 -1.16 29.22 7.85
N ASP A 18 -1.38 28.62 9.03
CA ASP A 18 -0.49 27.59 9.59
C ASP A 18 -1.03 26.17 9.36
N TRP A 19 -2.26 26.05 8.85
CA TRP A 19 -2.95 24.77 8.75
C TRP A 19 -2.22 23.76 7.88
N ASP A 20 -1.75 24.17 6.70
CA ASP A 20 -1.11 23.25 5.75
C ASP A 20 0.14 22.59 6.36
N GLU A 21 1.00 23.36 6.99
CA GLU A 21 2.20 22.84 7.63
C GLU A 21 1.85 21.98 8.84
N PHE A 22 0.90 22.44 9.65
CA PHE A 22 0.45 21.70 10.83
C PHE A 22 -0.15 20.34 10.46
N VAL A 23 -1.01 20.27 9.46
CA VAL A 23 -1.71 19.02 9.10
C VAL A 23 -0.75 18.00 8.50
N VAL A 24 0.23 18.43 7.71
CA VAL A 24 1.25 17.52 7.17
C VAL A 24 2.05 16.89 8.31
N LYS A 25 2.44 17.70 9.30
CA LYS A 25 3.15 17.18 10.47
C LYS A 25 2.28 16.23 11.29
N LEU A 26 1.01 16.57 11.47
CA LEU A 26 0.05 15.74 12.20
C LEU A 26 -0.06 14.36 11.55
N PHE A 27 -0.25 14.28 10.24
CA PHE A 27 -0.34 13.01 9.54
C PHE A 27 0.97 12.22 9.60
N GLY A 28 2.11 12.91 9.56
CA GLY A 28 3.42 12.27 9.67
C GLY A 28 3.70 11.67 11.05
N ASP A 29 3.07 12.17 12.09
CA ASP A 29 3.30 11.74 13.48
C ASP A 29 2.31 10.66 13.94
N ILE A 30 1.34 10.25 13.12
CA ILE A 30 0.40 9.19 13.47
C ILE A 30 1.15 7.87 13.64
N PRO A 31 1.01 7.19 14.81
CA PRO A 31 1.66 5.90 15.04
C PRO A 31 0.97 4.79 14.28
N HIS A 32 1.51 3.57 14.40
CA HIS A 32 0.91 2.37 13.81
C HIS A 32 -0.59 2.28 14.09
N ILE A 33 -1.40 2.01 13.07
CA ILE A 33 -2.86 2.05 13.14
C ILE A 33 -3.47 0.78 12.53
N THR A 34 -4.71 0.48 12.93
CA THR A 34 -5.48 -0.63 12.37
C THR A 34 -5.93 -0.31 10.93
N ASP A 35 -6.42 -1.32 10.19
CA ASP A 35 -6.93 -1.12 8.83
C ASP A 35 -8.09 -0.11 8.79
N ASP A 36 -9.00 -0.17 9.75
CA ASP A 36 -10.13 0.77 9.82
C ASP A 36 -9.64 2.20 10.07
N ASP A 37 -8.70 2.38 10.98
CA ASP A 37 -8.07 3.66 11.24
C ASP A 37 -7.29 4.16 10.02
N CYS A 38 -6.65 3.24 9.29
CA CYS A 38 -5.92 3.57 8.07
C CYS A 38 -6.84 4.20 7.02
N ILE A 39 -8.01 3.59 6.80
CA ILE A 39 -9.00 4.12 5.85
C ILE A 39 -9.45 5.52 6.29
N GLU A 40 -9.78 5.68 7.55
CA GLU A 40 -10.22 6.97 8.08
C GLU A 40 -9.17 8.07 7.89
N VAL A 41 -7.92 7.77 8.23
CA VAL A 41 -6.80 8.73 8.10
C VAL A 41 -6.53 9.03 6.63
N CYS A 42 -6.51 8.01 5.76
CA CYS A 42 -6.30 8.22 4.33
C CYS A 42 -7.42 9.08 3.72
N ASP A 43 -8.66 8.85 4.12
CA ASP A 43 -9.78 9.68 3.65
C ASP A 43 -9.61 11.15 4.07
N MET A 44 -9.17 11.39 5.30
CA MET A 44 -8.86 12.75 5.76
C MET A 44 -7.72 13.39 4.96
N ILE A 45 -6.66 12.61 4.69
CA ILE A 45 -5.54 13.06 3.85
C ILE A 45 -6.01 13.48 2.47
N VAL A 46 -6.89 12.69 1.85
CA VAL A 46 -7.44 12.98 0.52
C VAL A 46 -8.30 14.25 0.56
N GLU A 47 -9.14 14.41 1.58
CA GLU A 47 -9.96 15.62 1.76
C GLU A 47 -9.10 16.87 1.89
N GLU A 48 -7.99 16.79 2.61
CA GLU A 48 -7.05 17.89 2.78
C GLU A 48 -6.09 18.05 1.60
N LYS A 49 -6.15 17.16 0.62
CA LYS A 49 -5.30 17.16 -0.58
C LYS A 49 -3.80 17.09 -0.25
N LYS A 50 -3.47 16.40 0.83
CA LYS A 50 -2.07 16.18 1.26
C LYS A 50 -1.60 14.80 0.82
N TYR A 51 -1.71 14.51 -0.47
CA TYR A 51 -1.48 13.18 -1.06
C TYR A 51 -0.08 12.62 -0.76
N GLN A 52 0.91 13.49 -0.54
CA GLN A 52 2.26 13.07 -0.17
C GLN A 52 2.32 12.35 1.19
N CYS A 53 1.27 12.46 2.00
CA CYS A 53 1.20 11.79 3.30
C CYS A 53 0.66 10.36 3.21
N LEU A 54 0.08 9.95 2.07
CA LEU A 54 -0.52 8.63 1.90
C LEU A 54 0.50 7.50 2.01
N LEU A 55 1.67 7.66 1.40
CA LEU A 55 2.68 6.60 1.37
C LEU A 55 3.05 6.13 2.77
N LYS A 56 3.31 7.07 3.69
CA LYS A 56 3.71 6.72 5.06
C LYS A 56 2.63 5.90 5.77
N ILE A 57 1.38 6.33 5.67
CA ILE A 57 0.26 5.63 6.32
C ILE A 57 0.09 4.22 5.75
N LEU A 58 0.14 4.09 4.42
CA LEU A 58 0.04 2.78 3.77
C LEU A 58 1.23 1.90 4.09
N MET A 59 2.44 2.46 4.16
CA MET A 59 3.66 1.72 4.53
C MET A 59 3.60 1.18 5.95
N ASP A 60 3.00 1.91 6.88
CA ASP A 60 2.82 1.43 8.26
C ASP A 60 1.88 0.22 8.32
N ASN A 61 1.03 0.05 7.32
CA ASN A 61 0.09 -1.07 7.20
C ASN A 61 0.47 -2.08 6.11
N ARG A 62 1.69 -2.01 5.56
CA ARG A 62 2.12 -2.84 4.42
C ARG A 62 2.07 -4.35 4.67
N MET A 63 2.10 -4.75 5.94
CA MET A 63 2.06 -6.17 6.33
C MET A 63 0.63 -6.65 6.59
N SER A 64 -0.37 -5.79 6.46
CA SER A 64 -1.77 -6.16 6.59
C SER A 64 -2.21 -7.08 5.45
N PHE A 65 -3.13 -8.01 5.72
CA PHE A 65 -3.74 -8.83 4.68
C PHE A 65 -4.53 -8.00 3.67
N SER A 66 -4.96 -6.79 4.05
CA SER A 66 -5.72 -5.87 3.20
C SER A 66 -4.85 -4.87 2.45
N ARG A 67 -3.51 -5.01 2.51
CA ARG A 67 -2.59 -3.99 1.98
C ARG A 67 -2.79 -3.68 0.50
N VAL A 68 -3.07 -4.70 -0.32
CA VAL A 68 -3.27 -4.51 -1.76
C VAL A 68 -4.57 -3.75 -2.01
N ALA A 69 -5.65 -4.13 -1.32
CA ALA A 69 -6.93 -3.45 -1.42
C ALA A 69 -6.85 -1.99 -0.96
N LEU A 70 -6.13 -1.72 0.13
CA LEU A 70 -5.90 -0.37 0.63
C LEU A 70 -5.12 0.47 -0.39
N PHE A 71 -4.03 -0.07 -0.91
CA PHE A 71 -3.24 0.62 -1.92
C PHE A 71 -4.06 0.90 -3.18
N LYS A 72 -4.80 -0.08 -3.65
CA LYS A 72 -5.66 0.07 -4.84
C LYS A 72 -6.64 1.24 -4.68
N LYS A 73 -7.18 1.40 -3.48
CA LYS A 73 -8.15 2.45 -3.18
C LYS A 73 -7.54 3.87 -3.32
N TYR A 74 -6.27 4.03 -2.93
CA TYR A 74 -5.65 5.37 -2.84
C TYR A 74 -4.54 5.62 -3.86
N ALA A 75 -4.14 4.62 -4.63
CA ALA A 75 -2.98 4.71 -5.53
C ALA A 75 -3.10 5.87 -6.52
N HIS A 76 -4.29 6.13 -7.05
CA HIS A 76 -4.51 7.18 -8.05
C HIS A 76 -4.32 8.61 -7.51
N TYR A 77 -4.27 8.78 -6.19
CA TYR A 77 -3.93 10.06 -5.58
C TYR A 77 -2.42 10.23 -5.36
N MET A 78 -1.66 9.14 -5.48
CA MET A 78 -0.23 9.14 -5.17
C MET A 78 0.59 9.48 -6.41
N SER A 79 1.77 10.08 -6.18
CA SER A 79 2.74 10.29 -7.25
C SER A 79 3.25 8.95 -7.80
N GLU A 80 3.75 8.97 -9.04
CA GLU A 80 4.34 7.76 -9.63
C GLU A 80 5.53 7.25 -8.80
N GLU A 81 6.32 8.16 -8.22
CA GLU A 81 7.42 7.79 -7.33
C GLU A 81 6.92 7.05 -6.09
N ASP A 82 5.86 7.55 -5.45
CA ASP A 82 5.28 6.91 -4.26
C ASP A 82 4.61 5.58 -4.61
N GLN A 83 3.94 5.51 -5.76
CA GLN A 83 3.37 4.26 -6.27
C GLN A 83 4.46 3.20 -6.46
N ALA A 84 5.60 3.60 -7.04
CA ALA A 84 6.73 2.69 -7.24
C ALA A 84 7.33 2.24 -5.91
N THR A 85 7.53 3.17 -4.99
CA THR A 85 8.08 2.86 -3.66
C THR A 85 7.23 1.84 -2.93
N TYR A 86 5.91 2.03 -2.90
CA TYR A 86 5.02 1.08 -2.24
C TYR A 86 5.04 -0.28 -2.93
N THR A 87 4.95 -0.30 -4.26
CA THR A 87 4.96 -1.53 -5.04
C THR A 87 6.24 -2.33 -4.82
N GLU A 88 7.39 -1.67 -4.81
CA GLU A 88 8.68 -2.32 -4.57
C GLU A 88 8.76 -2.94 -3.18
N HIS A 89 8.18 -2.29 -2.17
CA HIS A 89 8.12 -2.87 -0.83
C HIS A 89 7.26 -4.13 -0.78
N VAL A 90 6.13 -4.14 -1.46
CA VAL A 90 5.29 -5.34 -1.57
C VAL A 90 6.05 -6.45 -2.31
N ILE A 91 6.72 -6.11 -3.41
CA ILE A 91 7.52 -7.08 -4.18
C ILE A 91 8.63 -7.68 -3.31
N ASP A 92 9.33 -6.86 -2.52
CA ASP A 92 10.39 -7.35 -1.64
C ASP A 92 9.85 -8.30 -0.57
N ASP A 93 8.69 -8.01 0.00
CA ASP A 93 8.03 -8.91 0.95
C ASP A 93 7.64 -10.24 0.28
N LEU A 94 7.09 -10.17 -0.93
CA LEU A 94 6.73 -11.38 -1.69
C LEU A 94 7.96 -12.20 -2.05
N ARG A 95 9.05 -11.54 -2.41
CA ARG A 95 10.33 -12.19 -2.70
C ARG A 95 10.83 -12.97 -1.49
N LYS A 96 10.75 -12.38 -0.31
CA LYS A 96 11.10 -13.05 0.95
C LYS A 96 10.21 -14.25 1.23
N HIS A 97 8.90 -14.08 1.07
CA HIS A 97 7.95 -15.17 1.29
C HIS A 97 8.18 -16.33 0.34
N LEU A 98 8.45 -16.05 -0.93
CA LEU A 98 8.73 -17.10 -1.92
C LEU A 98 9.98 -17.91 -1.58
N SER A 99 10.97 -17.29 -0.95
CA SER A 99 12.23 -17.97 -0.61
C SER A 99 12.04 -19.14 0.35
N TYR A 100 10.99 -19.10 1.20
CA TYR A 100 10.70 -20.18 2.16
C TYR A 100 9.29 -20.74 2.05
N ALA A 101 8.49 -20.27 1.09
CA ALA A 101 7.10 -20.69 0.97
C ALA A 101 6.98 -22.12 0.51
N LYS A 102 5.96 -22.81 1.02
CA LYS A 102 5.51 -24.11 0.57
C LYS A 102 4.21 -23.95 -0.21
N SER A 103 3.77 -25.00 -0.90
CA SER A 103 2.58 -24.94 -1.76
C SER A 103 1.34 -24.36 -1.09
N LYS A 104 1.19 -24.50 0.22
CA LYS A 104 0.08 -23.93 0.99
C LYS A 104 0.03 -22.40 0.94
N SER A 105 1.19 -21.76 0.80
CA SER A 105 1.33 -20.32 0.84
C SER A 105 1.27 -19.66 -0.53
N TYR A 106 1.30 -20.43 -1.61
CA TYR A 106 1.37 -19.86 -2.96
C TYR A 106 0.11 -19.09 -3.34
N GLY A 107 -1.05 -19.51 -2.83
CA GLY A 107 -2.33 -18.85 -3.15
C GLY A 107 -2.33 -17.37 -2.81
N TYR A 108 -1.99 -17.00 -1.56
CA TYR A 108 -2.01 -15.60 -1.16
C TYR A 108 -0.91 -14.77 -1.83
N ILE A 109 0.25 -15.40 -2.09
CA ILE A 109 1.35 -14.73 -2.81
C ILE A 109 0.91 -14.35 -4.22
N VAL A 110 0.31 -15.31 -4.94
CA VAL A 110 -0.17 -15.08 -6.30
C VAL A 110 -1.33 -14.08 -6.31
N ASP A 111 -2.22 -14.15 -5.33
CA ASP A 111 -3.31 -13.18 -5.20
C ASP A 111 -2.78 -11.75 -5.04
N ASP A 112 -1.73 -11.55 -4.23
CA ASP A 112 -1.10 -10.25 -4.06
C ASP A 112 -0.42 -9.78 -5.36
N ILE A 113 0.25 -10.68 -6.08
CA ILE A 113 0.85 -10.37 -7.38
C ILE A 113 -0.23 -9.86 -8.35
N LYS A 114 -1.30 -10.62 -8.48
CA LYS A 114 -2.41 -10.26 -9.39
C LYS A 114 -3.12 -8.98 -8.95
N GLY A 115 -3.30 -8.81 -7.65
CA GLY A 115 -3.91 -7.61 -7.11
C GLY A 115 -3.09 -6.36 -7.40
N MET A 116 -1.78 -6.41 -7.15
CA MET A 116 -0.88 -5.28 -7.41
C MET A 116 -0.83 -4.92 -8.90
N TYR A 117 -0.92 -5.92 -9.77
CA TYR A 117 -0.95 -5.70 -11.23
C TYR A 117 -2.10 -4.77 -11.63
N THR A 118 -3.21 -4.79 -10.91
CA THR A 118 -4.41 -4.03 -11.25
C THR A 118 -4.50 -2.65 -10.57
N CYS A 119 -3.53 -2.29 -9.72
CA CYS A 119 -3.64 -1.07 -8.92
C CYS A 119 -3.40 0.21 -9.73
N CYS A 120 -2.35 0.24 -10.53
CA CYS A 120 -1.99 1.39 -11.37
C CYS A 120 -0.96 0.97 -12.41
N GLU A 121 -0.69 1.85 -13.39
CA GLU A 121 0.26 1.54 -14.47
C GLU A 121 1.69 1.32 -13.96
N VAL A 122 2.12 2.08 -12.96
CA VAL A 122 3.46 1.91 -12.36
C VAL A 122 3.58 0.52 -11.74
N SER A 123 2.59 0.10 -10.94
CA SER A 123 2.57 -1.23 -10.34
C SER A 123 2.54 -2.33 -11.38
N LYS A 124 1.73 -2.15 -12.43
CA LYS A 124 1.63 -3.11 -13.52
C LYS A 124 2.99 -3.41 -14.15
N LYS A 125 3.75 -2.36 -14.46
CA LYS A 125 5.08 -2.51 -15.08
C LYS A 125 6.06 -3.22 -14.14
N LEU A 126 6.09 -2.84 -12.87
CA LEU A 126 6.98 -3.44 -11.88
C LEU A 126 6.61 -4.90 -11.61
N ILE A 127 5.32 -5.20 -11.54
CA ILE A 127 4.85 -6.57 -11.34
C ILE A 127 5.19 -7.47 -12.53
N LEU A 128 5.10 -6.99 -13.77
CA LEU A 128 5.48 -7.78 -14.94
C LEU A 128 6.96 -8.18 -14.87
N VAL A 129 7.83 -7.27 -14.47
CA VAL A 129 9.25 -7.58 -14.28
C VAL A 129 9.43 -8.62 -13.17
N PHE A 130 8.70 -8.47 -12.06
CA PHE A 130 8.77 -9.43 -10.95
C PHE A 130 8.26 -10.81 -11.36
N VAL A 131 7.20 -10.90 -12.16
CA VAL A 131 6.67 -12.18 -12.67
C VAL A 131 7.75 -12.89 -13.51
N GLU A 132 8.48 -12.18 -14.34
CA GLU A 132 9.59 -12.76 -15.10
C GLU A 132 10.67 -13.31 -14.16
N GLU A 133 11.00 -12.59 -13.10
CA GLU A 133 11.95 -13.05 -12.08
C GLU A 133 11.44 -14.32 -11.40
N VAL A 134 10.16 -14.37 -11.03
CA VAL A 134 9.56 -15.55 -10.40
C VAL A 134 9.59 -16.76 -11.34
N GLU A 135 9.25 -16.57 -12.60
CA GLU A 135 9.30 -17.66 -13.58
C GLU A 135 10.73 -18.18 -13.78
N TYR A 136 11.71 -17.30 -13.78
CA TYR A 136 13.11 -17.68 -13.91
C TYR A 136 13.60 -18.46 -12.68
N ASN A 137 13.33 -17.95 -11.47
CA ASN A 137 13.85 -18.54 -10.24
C ASN A 137 13.06 -19.74 -9.74
N TYR A 138 11.76 -19.81 -10.04
CA TYR A 138 10.84 -20.80 -9.48
C TYR A 138 10.05 -21.56 -10.54
N GLY A 139 10.50 -21.52 -11.79
CA GLY A 139 9.82 -22.21 -12.88
C GLY A 139 9.71 -23.71 -12.70
N ASN A 140 10.55 -24.29 -11.82
CA ASN A 140 10.53 -25.70 -11.47
C ASN A 140 9.52 -26.06 -10.37
N ARG A 141 8.68 -25.10 -9.96
CA ARG A 141 7.61 -25.32 -8.96
C ARG A 141 6.24 -25.32 -9.65
N PRO A 142 5.72 -26.52 -10.05
CA PRO A 142 4.50 -26.59 -10.87
C PRO A 142 3.27 -25.97 -10.21
N ALA A 143 3.09 -26.14 -8.90
CA ALA A 143 1.94 -25.60 -8.19
C ALA A 143 1.92 -24.07 -8.23
N LEU A 144 3.09 -23.44 -8.07
CA LEU A 144 3.23 -21.99 -8.16
C LEU A 144 2.96 -21.48 -9.58
N MET A 145 3.57 -22.14 -10.57
CA MET A 145 3.41 -21.75 -11.98
C MET A 145 1.97 -21.90 -12.46
N ARG A 146 1.26 -22.91 -11.98
CA ARG A 146 -0.15 -23.12 -12.32
C ARG A 146 -1.01 -21.94 -11.84
N LEU A 147 -0.81 -21.51 -10.60
CA LEU A 147 -1.56 -20.38 -10.03
C LEU A 147 -1.20 -19.07 -10.74
N LEU A 148 0.09 -18.87 -11.03
CA LEU A 148 0.57 -17.63 -11.64
C LEU A 148 0.04 -17.44 -13.06
N ARG A 149 -0.14 -18.52 -13.82
CA ARG A 149 -0.56 -18.51 -15.23
C ARG A 149 -2.07 -18.55 -15.44
N ASN A 150 -2.84 -18.75 -14.41
CA ASN A 150 -4.30 -18.79 -14.53
C ASN A 150 -4.95 -17.40 -14.68
#